data_5b2504c476493ac883ee57a51060cf2f
#
_entry.id   5b2504c476493ac883ee57a51060cf2f
#
_cell.length_a   1.000
_cell.length_b   1.000
_cell.length_c   1.000
_cell.angle_alpha   90.00
_cell.angle_beta   90.00
_cell.angle_gamma   90.00
#
_symmetry.space_group_name_H-M   'P 1'
#
loop_
_entity.id
_entity.type
_entity.pdbx_description
1 polymer ?
#
loop_
_entity_poly.entity_id
_entity_poly.type
_entity_poly.pdbx_seq_one_letter_code
_entity_poly.pdbx_strand_id
1 'polypeptide(L)'
;MDILLQFKEKLIELYYLSSALSVLHWDREVNMPKKGVLARAQTTAALAGVLHEKLLAIKPFLLPLKSNLDDDKLDEEASTIVREVWREFEKAEKLPTDFVKELARVTSEAHATWAEARAKSDFAKFAPHLKKIVELKREEAKLLGYKDSPYDALLDTFEPYATAEEMSITLEELKNFLIPFIQKIKNSSVKIDRNILKGEFPIEEQVKF
;
A
#
# COMPACT_ATOMS: atom_id res chain seq x y z
N MET A 1 -17.89 30.71 5.15
CA MET A 1 -16.94 29.86 5.87
C MET A 1 -15.76 29.63 4.97
N ASP A 2 -14.54 29.73 5.48
CA ASP A 2 -13.31 29.54 4.69
C ASP A 2 -13.29 28.14 4.07
N ILE A 3 -13.06 28.07 2.76
CA ILE A 3 -13.05 26.81 2.02
C ILE A 3 -11.93 25.86 2.48
N LEU A 4 -10.80 26.43 2.91
CA LEU A 4 -9.69 25.65 3.48
C LEU A 4 -10.09 24.99 4.80
N LEU A 5 -10.83 25.71 5.65
CA LEU A 5 -11.32 25.13 6.90
C LEU A 5 -12.29 23.97 6.64
N GLN A 6 -13.26 24.14 5.74
CA GLN A 6 -14.19 23.08 5.35
C GLN A 6 -13.46 21.87 4.75
N PHE A 7 -12.46 22.11 3.92
CA PHE A 7 -11.63 21.06 3.36
C PHE A 7 -10.87 20.28 4.46
N LYS A 8 -10.22 20.98 5.40
CA LYS A 8 -9.54 20.35 6.55
C LYS A 8 -10.51 19.51 7.40
N GLU A 9 -11.72 19.98 7.63
CA GLU A 9 -12.77 19.19 8.34
C GLU A 9 -13.10 17.87 7.62
N LYS A 10 -13.20 17.91 6.28
CA LYS A 10 -13.43 16.69 5.48
C LYS A 10 -12.25 15.72 5.52
N LEU A 11 -11.02 16.22 5.54
CA LEU A 11 -9.84 15.38 5.70
C LEU A 11 -9.80 14.70 7.08
N ILE A 12 -10.20 15.40 8.13
CA ILE A 12 -10.30 14.83 9.48
C ILE A 12 -11.33 13.68 9.52
N GLU A 13 -12.48 13.84 8.84
CA GLU A 13 -13.48 12.77 8.73
C GLU A 13 -12.90 11.54 8.01
N LEU A 14 -12.19 11.73 6.89
CA LEU A 14 -11.50 10.66 6.17
C LEU A 14 -10.44 9.98 7.04
N TYR A 15 -9.68 10.76 7.80
CA TYR A 15 -8.67 10.24 8.72
C TYR A 15 -9.27 9.30 9.77
N TYR A 16 -10.40 9.67 10.40
CA TYR A 16 -11.05 8.82 11.39
C TYR A 16 -11.56 7.50 10.79
N LEU A 17 -12.14 7.54 9.61
CA LEU A 17 -12.60 6.34 8.90
C LEU A 17 -11.42 5.45 8.48
N SER A 18 -10.33 6.04 7.99
CA SER A 18 -9.10 5.33 7.65
C SER A 18 -8.46 4.69 8.89
N SER A 19 -8.47 5.38 10.03
CA SER A 19 -7.99 4.84 11.30
C SER A 19 -8.81 3.62 11.75
N ALA A 20 -10.13 3.66 11.60
CA ALA A 20 -10.98 2.51 11.87
C ALA A 20 -10.65 1.31 10.96
N LEU A 21 -10.40 1.56 9.66
CA LEU A 21 -9.98 0.53 8.72
C LEU A 21 -8.62 -0.06 9.09
N SER A 22 -7.68 0.77 9.55
CA SER A 22 -6.36 0.33 10.00
C SER A 22 -6.45 -0.59 11.23
N VAL A 23 -7.34 -0.28 12.18
CA VAL A 23 -7.62 -1.17 13.33
C VAL A 23 -8.20 -2.50 12.88
N LEU A 24 -9.11 -2.51 11.89
CA LEU A 24 -9.65 -3.74 11.33
C LEU A 24 -8.59 -4.58 10.63
N HIS A 25 -7.63 -3.95 9.95
CA HIS A 25 -6.50 -4.63 9.33
C HIS A 25 -5.58 -5.24 10.39
N TRP A 26 -5.22 -4.47 11.42
CA TRP A 26 -4.40 -4.97 12.53
C TRP A 26 -5.07 -6.15 13.25
N ASP A 27 -6.35 -6.03 13.60
CA ASP A 27 -7.10 -7.09 14.26
C ASP A 27 -7.17 -8.38 13.40
N ARG A 28 -7.26 -8.24 12.06
CA ARG A 28 -7.19 -9.38 11.14
C ARG A 28 -5.89 -10.16 11.30
N GLU A 29 -4.76 -9.48 11.50
CA GLU A 29 -3.45 -10.12 11.62
C GLU A 29 -3.24 -10.79 12.99
N VAL A 30 -3.85 -10.24 14.06
CA VAL A 30 -3.47 -10.56 15.43
C VAL A 30 -4.56 -11.35 16.18
N ASN A 31 -5.83 -10.96 16.08
CA ASN A 31 -6.88 -11.48 16.96
C ASN A 31 -8.04 -12.17 16.24
N MET A 32 -8.27 -11.88 14.97
CA MET A 32 -9.47 -12.33 14.26
C MET A 32 -9.58 -13.86 14.22
N PRO A 33 -10.67 -14.47 14.72
CA PRO A 33 -10.87 -15.89 14.62
C PRO A 33 -11.09 -16.32 13.16
N LYS A 34 -10.63 -17.54 12.81
CA LYS A 34 -10.72 -18.07 11.43
C LYS A 34 -12.14 -18.05 10.84
N LYS A 35 -13.18 -18.24 11.68
CA LYS A 35 -14.58 -18.19 11.25
C LYS A 35 -15.07 -16.76 10.92
N GLY A 36 -14.33 -15.73 11.32
CA GLY A 36 -14.65 -14.33 11.08
C GLY A 36 -14.23 -13.79 9.69
N VAL A 37 -13.47 -14.56 8.89
CA VAL A 37 -12.85 -14.12 7.64
C VAL A 37 -13.85 -13.49 6.67
N LEU A 38 -14.97 -14.17 6.39
CA LEU A 38 -15.96 -13.66 5.43
C LEU A 38 -16.64 -12.38 5.93
N ALA A 39 -17.03 -12.32 7.19
CA ALA A 39 -17.63 -11.13 7.78
C ALA A 39 -16.64 -9.96 7.76
N ARG A 40 -15.37 -10.20 8.11
CA ARG A 40 -14.32 -9.17 8.05
C ARG A 40 -14.08 -8.67 6.63
N ALA A 41 -14.03 -9.55 5.64
CA ALA A 41 -13.85 -9.16 4.24
C ALA A 41 -15.00 -8.24 3.76
N GLN A 42 -16.24 -8.56 4.10
CA GLN A 42 -17.40 -7.73 3.77
C GLN A 42 -17.36 -6.37 4.51
N THR A 43 -17.02 -6.36 5.79
CA THR A 43 -16.89 -5.12 6.58
C THR A 43 -15.78 -4.22 6.00
N THR A 44 -14.62 -4.80 5.67
CA THR A 44 -13.50 -4.07 5.06
C THR A 44 -13.87 -3.48 3.70
N ALA A 45 -14.56 -4.27 2.87
CA ALA A 45 -15.02 -3.81 1.55
C ALA A 45 -16.05 -2.67 1.67
N ALA A 46 -17.02 -2.79 2.58
CA ALA A 46 -18.01 -1.74 2.82
C ALA A 46 -17.35 -0.43 3.27
N LEU A 47 -16.43 -0.50 4.23
CA LEU A 47 -15.72 0.68 4.73
C LEU A 47 -14.79 1.29 3.68
N ALA A 48 -14.11 0.47 2.87
CA ALA A 48 -13.29 0.94 1.75
C ALA A 48 -14.15 1.68 0.70
N GLY A 49 -15.35 1.19 0.42
CA GLY A 49 -16.30 1.88 -0.45
C GLY A 49 -16.73 3.24 0.09
N VAL A 50 -17.07 3.31 1.39
CA VAL A 50 -17.44 4.57 2.06
C VAL A 50 -16.28 5.57 2.03
N LEU A 51 -15.06 5.13 2.31
CA LEU A 51 -13.86 5.97 2.25
C LEU A 51 -13.65 6.52 0.85
N HIS A 52 -13.77 5.68 -0.17
CA HIS A 52 -13.63 6.08 -1.57
C HIS A 52 -14.69 7.12 -1.97
N GLU A 53 -15.96 6.89 -1.65
CA GLU A 53 -17.06 7.83 -1.96
C GLU A 53 -16.84 9.18 -1.25
N LYS A 54 -16.41 9.16 0.01
CA LYS A 54 -16.12 10.39 0.77
C LYS A 54 -14.89 11.13 0.23
N LEU A 55 -13.87 10.42 -0.24
CA LEU A 55 -12.73 11.04 -0.92
C LEU A 55 -13.18 11.71 -2.22
N LEU A 56 -14.03 11.07 -3.02
CA LEU A 56 -14.60 11.72 -4.21
C LEU A 56 -15.45 12.93 -3.88
N ALA A 57 -16.18 12.91 -2.77
CA ALA A 57 -17.03 14.01 -2.33
C ALA A 57 -16.30 15.27 -1.88
N ILE A 58 -14.96 15.23 -1.66
CA ILE A 58 -14.18 16.44 -1.35
C ILE A 58 -13.92 17.34 -2.57
N LYS A 59 -14.17 16.88 -3.78
CA LYS A 59 -13.89 17.61 -5.03
C LYS A 59 -14.32 19.09 -5.02
N PRO A 60 -15.55 19.47 -4.54
CA PRO A 60 -15.97 20.85 -4.51
C PRO A 60 -15.12 21.78 -3.65
N PHE A 61 -14.44 21.22 -2.63
CA PHE A 61 -13.54 21.95 -1.75
C PHE A 61 -12.10 21.93 -2.28
N LEU A 62 -11.67 20.79 -2.83
CA LEU A 62 -10.30 20.58 -3.30
C LEU A 62 -9.97 21.34 -4.59
N LEU A 63 -10.90 21.36 -5.55
CA LEU A 63 -10.67 21.97 -6.86
C LEU A 63 -10.34 23.47 -6.79
N PRO A 64 -11.08 24.33 -6.04
CA PRO A 64 -10.71 25.73 -5.87
C PRO A 64 -9.36 25.93 -5.16
N LEU A 65 -9.02 25.08 -4.17
CA LEU A 65 -7.74 25.14 -3.47
C LEU A 65 -6.58 24.76 -4.40
N LYS A 66 -6.76 23.76 -5.25
CA LYS A 66 -5.76 23.41 -6.27
C LYS A 66 -5.49 24.57 -7.21
N SER A 67 -6.52 25.26 -7.67
CA SER A 67 -6.36 26.42 -8.56
C SER A 67 -5.61 27.59 -7.91
N ASN A 68 -5.52 27.62 -6.58
CA ASN A 68 -4.80 28.66 -5.83
C ASN A 68 -3.33 28.28 -5.52
N LEU A 69 -2.88 27.06 -5.88
CA LEU A 69 -1.49 26.63 -5.62
C LEU A 69 -0.46 27.49 -6.36
N ASP A 70 -0.80 27.95 -7.57
CA ASP A 70 0.10 28.73 -8.41
C ASP A 70 0.08 30.23 -8.07
N ASP A 71 -0.85 30.69 -7.23
CA ASP A 71 -1.10 32.08 -6.91
C ASP A 71 -0.51 32.54 -5.55
N ASP A 72 0.31 31.74 -4.87
CA ASP A 72 0.87 31.98 -3.53
C ASP A 72 -0.19 32.38 -2.46
N LYS A 73 -1.44 31.97 -2.66
CA LYS A 73 -2.56 32.29 -1.75
C LYS A 73 -2.69 31.35 -0.54
N LEU A 74 -1.98 30.23 -0.58
CA LEU A 74 -1.93 29.24 0.49
C LEU A 74 -0.54 29.29 1.14
N ASP A 75 -0.49 29.07 2.45
CA ASP A 75 0.79 28.85 3.11
C ASP A 75 1.42 27.50 2.67
N GLU A 76 2.68 27.27 3.04
CA GLU A 76 3.43 26.08 2.63
C GLU A 76 2.78 24.78 3.10
N GLU A 77 2.24 24.77 4.32
CA GLU A 77 1.53 23.59 4.89
C GLU A 77 0.27 23.28 4.08
N ALA A 78 -0.60 24.28 3.88
CA ALA A 78 -1.84 24.10 3.14
C ALA A 78 -1.57 23.69 1.67
N SER A 79 -0.56 24.30 1.03
CA SER A 79 -0.14 23.98 -0.33
C SER A 79 0.33 22.53 -0.45
N THR A 80 1.10 22.05 0.52
CA THR A 80 1.56 20.67 0.57
C THR A 80 0.40 19.70 0.75
N ILE A 81 -0.50 19.95 1.71
CA ILE A 81 -1.70 19.13 1.93
C ILE A 81 -2.56 19.07 0.66
N VAL A 82 -2.80 20.20 0.00
CA VAL A 82 -3.62 20.25 -1.22
C VAL A 82 -2.97 19.44 -2.35
N ARG A 83 -1.64 19.52 -2.55
CA ARG A 83 -0.93 18.73 -3.58
C ARG A 83 -1.04 17.22 -3.33
N GLU A 84 -0.79 16.77 -2.10
CA GLU A 84 -0.84 15.34 -1.77
C GLU A 84 -2.26 14.79 -1.87
N VAL A 85 -3.25 15.51 -1.34
CA VAL A 85 -4.65 15.09 -1.43
C VAL A 85 -5.15 15.11 -2.88
N TRP A 86 -4.70 16.07 -3.69
CA TRP A 86 -5.03 16.10 -5.11
C TRP A 86 -4.52 14.85 -5.83
N ARG A 87 -3.30 14.46 -5.57
CA ARG A 87 -2.68 13.25 -6.16
C ARG A 87 -3.49 11.99 -5.82
N GLU A 88 -3.87 11.83 -4.55
CA GLU A 88 -4.71 10.70 -4.11
C GLU A 88 -6.11 10.77 -4.74
N PHE A 89 -6.71 11.97 -4.83
CA PHE A 89 -8.00 12.19 -5.45
C PHE A 89 -8.00 11.82 -6.94
N GLU A 90 -6.99 12.26 -7.71
CA GLU A 90 -6.87 11.92 -9.14
C GLU A 90 -6.81 10.42 -9.40
N LYS A 91 -6.17 9.65 -8.51
CA LYS A 91 -6.18 8.18 -8.57
C LYS A 91 -7.56 7.62 -8.22
N ALA A 92 -8.14 8.10 -7.13
CA ALA A 92 -9.46 7.63 -6.70
C ALA A 92 -10.54 7.90 -7.74
N GLU A 93 -10.53 9.06 -8.39
CA GLU A 93 -11.51 9.42 -9.42
C GLU A 93 -11.51 8.47 -10.64
N LYS A 94 -10.36 7.85 -10.92
CA LYS A 94 -10.22 6.86 -12.00
C LYS A 94 -10.75 5.47 -11.65
N LEU A 95 -10.92 5.17 -10.37
CA LEU A 95 -11.34 3.85 -9.90
C LEU A 95 -12.84 3.83 -9.57
N PRO A 96 -13.64 2.90 -10.17
CA PRO A 96 -15.01 2.71 -9.73
C PRO A 96 -15.10 2.23 -8.27
N THR A 97 -16.06 2.74 -7.51
CA THR A 97 -16.26 2.34 -6.09
C THR A 97 -16.44 0.83 -5.93
N ASP A 98 -17.15 0.19 -6.84
CA ASP A 98 -17.36 -1.27 -6.79
C ASP A 98 -16.06 -2.04 -7.05
N PHE A 99 -15.17 -1.52 -7.88
CA PHE A 99 -13.81 -2.07 -8.05
C PHE A 99 -13.02 -1.99 -6.75
N VAL A 100 -13.04 -0.85 -6.06
CA VAL A 100 -12.36 -0.65 -4.76
C VAL A 100 -12.89 -1.62 -3.71
N LYS A 101 -14.22 -1.80 -3.62
CA LYS A 101 -14.86 -2.77 -2.73
C LYS A 101 -14.42 -4.21 -3.03
N GLU A 102 -14.43 -4.59 -4.32
CA GLU A 102 -14.05 -5.94 -4.74
C GLU A 102 -12.57 -6.22 -4.45
N LEU A 103 -11.67 -5.28 -4.73
CA LEU A 103 -10.25 -5.42 -4.41
C LEU A 103 -10.04 -5.60 -2.90
N ALA A 104 -10.69 -4.80 -2.07
CA ALA A 104 -10.61 -4.90 -0.61
C ALA A 104 -11.13 -6.25 -0.09
N ARG A 105 -12.25 -6.73 -0.65
CA ARG A 105 -12.84 -8.03 -0.30
C ARG A 105 -11.90 -9.18 -0.67
N VAL A 106 -11.46 -9.23 -1.93
CA VAL A 106 -10.61 -10.32 -2.46
C VAL A 106 -9.28 -10.39 -1.72
N THR A 107 -8.63 -9.26 -1.47
CA THR A 107 -7.35 -9.24 -0.73
C THR A 107 -7.52 -9.69 0.73
N SER A 108 -8.63 -9.33 1.37
CA SER A 108 -8.93 -9.76 2.74
C SER A 108 -9.16 -11.29 2.83
N GLU A 109 -9.92 -11.86 1.90
CA GLU A 109 -10.15 -13.32 1.82
C GLU A 109 -8.87 -14.08 1.47
N ALA A 110 -8.11 -13.56 0.49
CA ALA A 110 -6.86 -14.17 0.05
C ALA A 110 -5.81 -14.25 1.16
N HIS A 111 -5.75 -13.25 2.05
CA HIS A 111 -4.82 -13.25 3.18
C HIS A 111 -5.00 -14.45 4.10
N ALA A 112 -6.24 -14.78 4.48
CA ALA A 112 -6.53 -15.94 5.33
C ALA A 112 -6.13 -17.26 4.65
N THR A 113 -6.42 -17.40 3.35
CA THR A 113 -6.03 -18.57 2.56
C THR A 113 -4.51 -18.67 2.42
N TRP A 114 -3.83 -17.53 2.23
CA TRP A 114 -2.37 -17.48 2.17
C TRP A 114 -1.73 -17.95 3.48
N ALA A 115 -2.21 -17.51 4.62
CA ALA A 115 -1.68 -17.91 5.93
C ALA A 115 -1.74 -19.45 6.13
N GLU A 116 -2.86 -20.07 5.76
CA GLU A 116 -3.00 -21.52 5.83
C GLU A 116 -2.11 -22.27 4.82
N ALA A 117 -2.09 -21.79 3.56
CA ALA A 117 -1.30 -22.37 2.48
C ALA A 117 0.20 -22.31 2.81
N ARG A 118 0.67 -21.17 3.34
CA ARG A 118 2.05 -20.99 3.78
C ARG A 118 2.43 -21.97 4.91
N ALA A 119 1.58 -22.10 5.93
CA ALA A 119 1.83 -23.00 7.05
C ALA A 119 1.95 -24.48 6.62
N LYS A 120 1.29 -24.84 5.52
CA LYS A 120 1.28 -26.21 4.97
C LYS A 120 2.17 -26.39 3.74
N SER A 121 2.87 -25.35 3.30
CA SER A 121 3.62 -25.33 2.02
C SER A 121 2.75 -25.74 0.81
N ASP A 122 1.47 -25.36 0.82
CA ASP A 122 0.46 -25.69 -0.19
C ASP A 122 0.16 -24.49 -1.10
N PHE A 123 1.03 -24.27 -2.09
CA PHE A 123 0.82 -23.18 -3.06
C PHE A 123 -0.45 -23.38 -3.91
N ALA A 124 -0.82 -24.62 -4.21
CA ALA A 124 -1.99 -24.92 -5.05
C ALA A 124 -3.28 -24.36 -4.44
N LYS A 125 -3.40 -24.37 -3.11
CA LYS A 125 -4.51 -23.76 -2.39
C LYS A 125 -4.59 -22.24 -2.56
N PHE A 126 -3.45 -21.56 -2.59
CA PHE A 126 -3.37 -20.09 -2.71
C PHE A 126 -3.43 -19.58 -4.16
N ALA A 127 -2.95 -20.37 -5.13
CA ALA A 127 -2.81 -19.97 -6.52
C ALA A 127 -4.07 -19.33 -7.15
N PRO A 128 -5.31 -19.82 -6.92
CA PRO A 128 -6.51 -19.18 -7.46
C PRO A 128 -6.73 -17.77 -6.93
N HIS A 129 -6.45 -17.53 -5.65
CA HIS A 129 -6.56 -16.21 -5.03
C HIS A 129 -5.51 -15.25 -5.58
N LEU A 130 -4.26 -15.72 -5.72
CA LEU A 130 -3.19 -14.93 -6.33
C LEU A 130 -3.54 -14.54 -7.77
N LYS A 131 -4.07 -15.49 -8.56
CA LYS A 131 -4.52 -15.21 -9.93
C LYS A 131 -5.56 -14.09 -9.95
N LYS A 132 -6.57 -14.15 -9.09
CA LYS A 132 -7.62 -13.12 -9.00
C LYS A 132 -7.04 -11.76 -8.61
N ILE A 133 -6.10 -11.71 -7.66
CA ILE A 133 -5.41 -10.47 -7.26
C ILE A 133 -4.64 -9.89 -8.44
N VAL A 134 -3.88 -10.71 -9.19
CA VAL A 134 -3.12 -10.26 -10.36
C VAL A 134 -4.05 -9.72 -11.45
N GLU A 135 -5.20 -10.35 -11.69
CA GLU A 135 -6.21 -9.87 -12.64
C GLU A 135 -6.73 -8.48 -12.21
N LEU A 136 -7.11 -8.31 -10.95
CA LEU A 136 -7.56 -7.02 -10.42
C LEU A 136 -6.46 -5.95 -10.48
N LYS A 137 -5.21 -6.29 -10.16
CA LYS A 137 -4.10 -5.34 -10.27
C LYS A 137 -3.79 -4.93 -11.71
N ARG A 138 -3.96 -5.82 -12.68
CA ARG A 138 -3.87 -5.46 -14.09
C ARG A 138 -5.01 -4.54 -14.54
N GLU A 139 -6.21 -4.75 -14.01
CA GLU A 139 -7.35 -3.86 -14.25
C GLU A 139 -7.13 -2.50 -13.60
N GLU A 140 -6.66 -2.45 -12.36
CA GLU A 140 -6.27 -1.22 -11.66
C GLU A 140 -5.28 -0.40 -12.47
N ALA A 141 -4.21 -1.03 -12.96
CA ALA A 141 -3.22 -0.35 -13.79
C ALA A 141 -3.84 0.26 -15.05
N LYS A 142 -4.77 -0.45 -15.71
CA LYS A 142 -5.50 0.09 -16.88
C LYS A 142 -6.38 1.27 -16.54
N LEU A 143 -7.09 1.22 -15.42
CA LEU A 143 -7.97 2.29 -14.96
C LEU A 143 -7.16 3.54 -14.57
N LEU A 144 -6.06 3.36 -13.86
CA LEU A 144 -5.16 4.46 -13.49
C LEU A 144 -4.50 5.09 -14.73
N GLY A 145 -4.24 4.28 -15.74
CA GLY A 145 -3.50 4.67 -16.95
C GLY A 145 -2.00 4.63 -16.71
N TYR A 146 -1.24 4.35 -17.77
CA TYR A 146 0.22 4.32 -17.78
C TYR A 146 0.72 4.68 -19.17
N LYS A 147 1.97 5.09 -19.28
CA LYS A 147 2.59 5.47 -20.55
C LYS A 147 3.29 4.27 -21.18
N ASP A 148 4.27 3.71 -20.51
CA ASP A 148 5.17 2.70 -21.07
C ASP A 148 4.95 1.32 -20.43
N SER A 149 4.79 1.25 -19.12
CA SER A 149 4.61 0.00 -18.39
C SER A 149 3.37 0.04 -17.48
N PRO A 150 2.51 -1.02 -17.51
CA PRO A 150 1.42 -1.13 -16.54
C PRO A 150 1.93 -1.18 -15.08
N TYR A 151 3.19 -1.55 -14.87
CA TYR A 151 3.80 -1.57 -13.56
C TYR A 151 4.02 -0.16 -13.00
N ASP A 152 4.25 0.85 -13.84
CA ASP A 152 4.43 2.24 -13.40
C ASP A 152 3.22 2.77 -12.64
N ALA A 153 2.01 2.46 -13.13
CA ALA A 153 0.77 2.86 -12.45
C ALA A 153 0.63 2.26 -11.04
N LEU A 154 1.18 1.07 -10.82
CA LEU A 154 1.16 0.39 -9.51
C LEU A 154 2.34 0.81 -8.63
N LEU A 155 3.51 1.04 -9.24
CA LEU A 155 4.73 1.48 -8.57
C LEU A 155 4.52 2.85 -7.92
N ASP A 156 3.80 3.75 -8.57
CA ASP A 156 3.49 5.10 -8.05
C ASP A 156 2.78 5.10 -6.68
N THR A 157 2.20 3.98 -6.25
CA THR A 157 1.63 3.82 -4.91
C THR A 157 2.71 3.71 -3.83
N PHE A 158 3.89 3.22 -4.17
CA PHE A 158 5.02 2.97 -3.26
C PHE A 158 6.13 4.01 -3.43
N GLU A 159 6.45 4.34 -4.67
CA GLU A 159 7.47 5.31 -5.07
C GLU A 159 6.84 6.36 -6.00
N PRO A 160 6.32 7.45 -5.46
CA PRO A 160 5.65 8.49 -6.24
C PRO A 160 6.52 9.00 -7.39
N TYR A 161 5.93 9.02 -8.59
CA TYR A 161 6.55 9.47 -9.84
C TYR A 161 7.68 8.59 -10.39
N ALA A 162 8.09 7.53 -9.70
CA ALA A 162 9.10 6.60 -10.20
C ALA A 162 8.56 5.73 -11.35
N THR A 163 9.42 5.45 -12.31
CA THR A 163 9.13 4.54 -13.43
C THR A 163 9.89 3.22 -13.30
N ALA A 164 9.38 2.16 -13.90
CA ALA A 164 10.06 0.87 -13.96
C ALA A 164 11.43 0.97 -14.67
N GLU A 165 11.55 1.88 -15.65
CA GLU A 165 12.79 2.13 -16.36
C GLU A 165 13.85 2.75 -15.42
N GLU A 166 13.52 3.84 -14.71
CA GLU A 166 14.44 4.51 -13.77
C GLU A 166 14.88 3.56 -12.65
N MET A 167 13.91 2.81 -12.08
CA MET A 167 14.22 1.81 -11.06
C MET A 167 15.14 0.69 -11.62
N SER A 168 14.93 0.26 -12.86
CA SER A 168 15.77 -0.76 -13.48
C SER A 168 17.21 -0.28 -13.67
N ILE A 169 17.41 0.97 -14.06
CA ILE A 169 18.77 1.57 -14.19
C ILE A 169 19.46 1.57 -12.82
N THR A 170 18.80 2.10 -11.80
CA THR A 170 19.35 2.16 -10.44
C THR A 170 19.68 0.77 -9.87
N LEU A 171 18.80 -0.19 -10.08
CA LEU A 171 19.00 -1.57 -9.60
C LEU A 171 20.12 -2.30 -10.38
N GLU A 172 20.29 -2.03 -11.68
CA GLU A 172 21.37 -2.62 -12.46
C GLU A 172 22.74 -2.04 -12.04
N GLU A 173 22.84 -0.74 -11.74
CA GLU A 173 24.04 -0.14 -11.18
C GLU A 173 24.40 -0.77 -9.82
N LEU A 174 23.40 -0.91 -8.93
CA LEU A 174 23.59 -1.56 -7.63
C LEU A 174 24.04 -3.01 -7.78
N LYS A 175 23.47 -3.77 -8.69
CA LYS A 175 23.82 -5.15 -9.00
C LYS A 175 25.25 -5.25 -9.50
N ASN A 176 25.67 -4.35 -10.37
CA ASN A 176 27.03 -4.32 -10.91
C ASN A 176 28.08 -4.04 -9.83
N PHE A 177 27.72 -3.27 -8.81
CA PHE A 177 28.55 -3.07 -7.63
C PHE A 177 28.52 -4.29 -6.69
N LEU A 178 27.34 -4.81 -6.37
CA LEU A 178 27.17 -5.85 -5.36
C LEU A 178 27.75 -7.20 -5.76
N ILE A 179 27.64 -7.61 -7.03
CA ILE A 179 28.14 -8.93 -7.47
C ILE A 179 29.64 -9.07 -7.21
N PRO A 180 30.53 -8.18 -7.70
CA PRO A 180 31.97 -8.28 -7.41
C PRO A 180 32.29 -8.07 -5.93
N PHE A 181 31.52 -7.23 -5.21
CA PHE A 181 31.71 -7.02 -3.79
C PHE A 181 31.41 -8.29 -2.97
N ILE A 182 30.32 -9.00 -3.27
CA ILE A 182 29.99 -10.28 -2.64
C ILE A 182 31.09 -11.34 -2.96
N GLN A 183 31.63 -11.35 -4.18
CA GLN A 183 32.74 -12.26 -4.51
C GLN A 183 34.00 -11.94 -3.70
N LYS A 184 34.32 -10.67 -3.48
CA LYS A 184 35.44 -10.27 -2.59
C LYS A 184 35.22 -10.77 -1.15
N ILE A 185 34.01 -10.64 -0.63
CA ILE A 185 33.68 -11.15 0.72
C ILE A 185 33.84 -12.68 0.76
N LYS A 186 33.30 -13.40 -0.21
CA LYS A 186 33.40 -14.88 -0.29
C LYS A 186 34.84 -15.37 -0.36
N ASN A 187 35.69 -14.64 -1.07
CA ASN A 187 37.11 -14.98 -1.26
C ASN A 187 38.01 -14.41 -0.16
N SER A 188 37.45 -13.70 0.81
CA SER A 188 38.25 -13.17 1.95
C SER A 188 38.79 -14.27 2.81
N SER A 189 40.04 -14.11 3.25
CA SER A 189 40.69 -14.99 4.25
C SER A 189 40.20 -14.76 5.67
N VAL A 190 39.40 -13.71 5.90
CA VAL A 190 38.86 -13.40 7.23
C VAL A 190 37.84 -14.47 7.63
N LYS A 191 38.19 -15.17 8.71
CA LYS A 191 37.27 -16.17 9.31
C LYS A 191 36.37 -15.47 10.32
N ILE A 192 35.07 -15.44 10.00
CA ILE A 192 34.04 -14.96 10.92
C ILE A 192 33.63 -16.15 11.80
N ASP A 193 33.75 -15.99 13.12
CA ASP A 193 33.21 -16.98 14.06
C ASP A 193 31.68 -16.96 14.00
N ARG A 194 31.11 -17.98 13.35
CA ARG A 194 29.66 -18.15 13.22
C ARG A 194 29.00 -18.74 14.46
N ASN A 195 29.80 -19.13 15.49
CA ASN A 195 29.23 -19.72 16.69
C ASN A 195 28.42 -18.69 17.49
N ILE A 196 28.72 -17.40 17.36
CA ILE A 196 27.91 -16.32 17.94
C ILE A 196 26.47 -16.30 17.45
N LEU A 197 26.18 -16.89 16.27
CA LEU A 197 24.84 -17.00 15.68
C LEU A 197 24.19 -18.36 15.93
N LYS A 198 24.90 -19.28 16.62
CA LYS A 198 24.42 -20.60 16.94
C LYS A 198 24.09 -20.68 18.43
N GLY A 199 22.86 -20.88 18.74
CA GLY A 199 22.40 -21.02 20.12
C GLY A 199 20.87 -21.04 20.16
N GLU A 200 20.37 -21.37 21.32
CA GLU A 200 18.97 -21.15 21.62
C GLU A 200 18.78 -19.67 21.97
N PHE A 201 17.91 -19.01 21.25
CA PHE A 201 17.51 -17.62 21.49
C PHE A 201 16.03 -17.59 21.87
N PRO A 202 15.67 -17.94 23.12
CA PRO A 202 14.29 -17.97 23.56
C PRO A 202 13.60 -16.60 23.34
N ILE A 203 12.38 -16.64 22.87
CA ILE A 203 11.62 -15.40 22.57
C ILE A 203 11.51 -14.50 23.82
N GLU A 204 11.34 -15.13 25.00
CA GLU A 204 11.26 -14.43 26.29
C GLU A 204 12.54 -13.64 26.62
N GLU A 205 13.71 -14.13 26.22
CA GLU A 205 14.97 -13.40 26.39
C GLU A 205 15.15 -12.30 25.34
N GLN A 206 14.67 -12.51 24.14
CA GLN A 206 14.70 -11.48 23.08
C GLN A 206 13.79 -10.29 23.41
N VAL A 207 12.67 -10.50 24.10
CA VAL A 207 11.74 -9.42 24.52
C VAL A 207 12.33 -8.53 25.61
N LYS A 208 13.33 -9.01 26.36
CA LYS A 208 14.03 -8.23 27.41
C LYS A 208 15.05 -7.24 26.84
N PHE A 209 15.43 -7.37 25.57
CA PHE A 209 16.32 -6.46 24.86
C PHE A 209 15.58 -5.22 24.35
#